data_994298749cdce70b691733f74549ff15
#
_entry.id   994298749cdce70b691733f74549ff15
#
_cell.length_a   1.000
_cell.length_b   1.000
_cell.length_c   1.000
_cell.angle_alpha   90.00
_cell.angle_beta   90.00
_cell.angle_gamma   90.00
#
_symmetry.space_group_name_H-M   'P 1'
#
loop_
_entity.id
_entity.type
_entity.pdbx_description
1 polymer ?
#
loop_
_entity_poly.entity_id
_entity_poly.type
_entity_poly.pdbx_seq_one_letter_code
_entity_poly.pdbx_strand_id
1 'polypeptide(L)' 'YVTAHMWVNIGSANGNPVAAYVRDEVLVPNMTPAQIAEAQRRARVCMESRYRDCY' A
#
# COMPACT_ATOMS: atom_id res chain seq x y z
N TYR A 1 9.81 -2.38 1.65
CA TYR A 1 8.92 -1.37 1.03
C TYR A 1 7.55 -1.91 0.64
N VAL A 2 7.45 -3.18 0.24
CA VAL A 2 6.17 -3.75 -0.21
C VAL A 2 5.13 -3.69 0.90
N THR A 3 5.45 -4.17 2.09
CA THR A 3 4.53 -4.16 3.23
C THR A 3 4.18 -2.74 3.66
N ALA A 4 5.16 -1.85 3.68
CA ALA A 4 4.92 -0.44 4.02
C ALA A 4 3.99 0.22 3.00
N HIS A 5 4.23 -0.01 1.71
CA HIS A 5 3.36 0.54 0.65
C HIS A 5 1.94 -0.02 0.78
N MET A 6 1.81 -1.31 1.08
CA MET A 6 0.50 -1.92 1.30
C MET A 6 -0.30 -1.19 2.38
N TRP A 7 0.32 -0.94 3.54
CA TRP A 7 -0.36 -0.29 4.66
C TRP A 7 -0.69 1.17 4.38
N VAL A 8 0.22 1.93 3.75
CA VAL A 8 -0.08 3.33 3.41
C VAL A 8 -1.11 3.41 2.28
N ASN A 9 -1.16 2.45 1.39
CA ASN A 9 -2.18 2.39 0.36
C ASN A 9 -3.57 2.18 0.98
N ILE A 10 -3.67 1.30 1.97
CA ILE A 10 -4.90 1.09 2.73
C ILE A 10 -5.30 2.37 3.47
N GLY A 11 -4.36 3.03 4.12
CA GLY A 11 -4.62 4.29 4.81
C GLY A 11 -5.13 5.37 3.86
N SER A 12 -4.54 5.46 2.66
CA SER A 12 -4.98 6.40 1.63
C SER A 12 -6.41 6.08 1.17
N ALA A 13 -6.72 4.80 0.97
CA ALA A 13 -8.06 4.37 0.58
C ALA A 13 -9.11 4.72 1.64
N ASN A 14 -8.70 4.78 2.91
CA ASN A 14 -9.56 5.19 4.02
C ASN A 14 -9.61 6.70 4.24
N GLY A 15 -9.01 7.49 3.33
CA GLY A 15 -9.11 8.93 3.35
C GLY A 15 -7.99 9.66 4.07
N ASN A 16 -6.88 8.99 4.39
CA ASN A 16 -5.75 9.64 5.06
C ASN A 16 -4.81 10.27 4.02
N PRO A 17 -4.76 11.62 3.93
CA PRO A 17 -3.91 12.29 2.93
C PRO A 17 -2.41 12.14 3.23
N VAL A 18 -2.02 11.97 4.48
CA VAL A 18 -0.62 11.74 4.85
C VAL A 18 -0.15 10.39 4.31
N ALA A 19 -1.00 9.37 4.37
CA ALA A 19 -0.67 8.06 3.82
C ALA A 19 -0.44 8.12 2.31
N ALA A 20 -1.28 8.88 1.59
CA ALA A 20 -1.10 9.07 0.15
C ALA A 20 0.22 9.79 -0.16
N TYR A 21 0.58 10.82 0.61
CA TYR A 21 1.83 11.54 0.45
C TYR A 21 3.03 10.61 0.66
N VAL A 22 3.04 9.82 1.74
CA VAL A 22 4.13 8.89 2.04
C VAL A 22 4.26 7.86 0.92
N ARG A 23 3.14 7.32 0.43
CA ARG A 23 3.16 6.36 -0.66
C ARG A 23 3.83 6.94 -1.91
N ASP A 24 3.41 8.13 -2.34
CA ASP A 24 3.80 8.67 -3.63
C ASP A 24 5.16 9.36 -3.59
N GLU A 25 5.51 10.01 -2.48
CA GLU A 25 6.72 10.84 -2.39
C GLU A 25 7.91 10.11 -1.75
N VAL A 26 7.66 9.13 -0.89
CA VAL A 26 8.71 8.43 -0.16
C VAL A 26 8.90 7.01 -0.68
N LEU A 27 7.83 6.24 -0.78
CA LEU A 27 7.94 4.81 -1.08
C LEU A 27 8.07 4.53 -2.58
N VAL A 28 7.22 5.09 -3.41
CA VAL A 28 7.21 4.80 -4.86
C VAL A 28 8.55 5.10 -5.52
N PRO A 29 9.24 6.22 -5.22
CA PRO A 29 10.56 6.48 -5.83
C PRO A 29 11.62 5.44 -5.46
N ASN A 30 11.43 4.68 -4.39
CA ASN A 30 12.36 3.67 -3.90
C ASN A 30 11.94 2.24 -4.26
N MET A 31 10.91 2.07 -5.09
CA MET A 31 10.34 0.77 -5.42
C MET A 31 10.39 0.51 -6.91
N THR A 32 10.55 -0.77 -7.29
CA THR A 32 10.39 -1.18 -8.68
C THR A 32 8.91 -1.28 -9.03
N PRO A 33 8.55 -1.20 -10.34
CA PRO A 33 7.16 -1.40 -10.75
C PRO A 33 6.57 -2.73 -10.28
N ALA A 34 7.38 -3.80 -10.25
CA ALA A 34 6.94 -5.10 -9.76
C ALA A 34 6.60 -5.06 -8.27
N GLN A 35 7.41 -4.35 -7.47
CA GLN A 35 7.14 -4.18 -6.04
C GLN A 35 5.87 -3.38 -5.80
N ILE A 36 5.65 -2.32 -6.57
CA ILE A 36 4.46 -1.49 -6.48
C ILE A 36 3.22 -2.32 -6.80
N ALA A 37 3.26 -3.11 -7.87
CA ALA A 37 2.15 -3.98 -8.26
C ALA A 37 1.83 -5.01 -7.18
N GLU A 38 2.86 -5.60 -6.58
CA GLU A 38 2.69 -6.57 -5.51
C GLU A 38 2.07 -5.92 -4.26
N ALA A 39 2.52 -4.72 -3.90
CA ALA A 39 1.96 -4.00 -2.75
C ALA A 39 0.48 -3.67 -2.96
N GLN A 40 0.13 -3.24 -4.17
CA GLN A 40 -1.26 -2.94 -4.51
C GLN A 40 -2.14 -4.19 -4.45
N ARG A 41 -1.63 -5.32 -4.95
CA ARG A 41 -2.33 -6.59 -4.89
C ARG A 41 -2.57 -7.01 -3.44
N ARG A 42 -1.54 -6.92 -2.60
CA ARG A 42 -1.65 -7.28 -1.18
C ARG A 42 -2.61 -6.37 -0.44
N ALA A 43 -2.62 -5.07 -0.75
CA ALA A 43 -3.56 -4.13 -0.15
C ALA A 43 -5.00 -4.51 -0.49
N ARG A 44 -5.26 -4.88 -1.73
CA ARG A 44 -6.60 -5.29 -2.15
C ARG A 44 -7.04 -6.56 -1.44
N VAL A 45 -6.18 -7.58 -1.40
CA VAL A 45 -6.48 -8.84 -0.70
C VAL A 45 -6.71 -8.57 0.80
N CYS A 46 -5.90 -7.72 1.40
CA CYS A 46 -6.04 -7.36 2.81
C CYS A 46 -7.42 -6.75 3.07
N MET A 47 -7.83 -5.77 2.27
CA MET A 47 -9.12 -5.11 2.46
C MET A 47 -10.30 -6.03 2.15
N GLU A 48 -10.20 -6.84 1.11
CA GLU A 48 -11.27 -7.79 0.73
C GLU A 48 -11.48 -8.87 1.79
N SER A 49 -10.42 -9.28 2.47
CA SER A 49 -10.47 -10.29 3.54
C SER A 49 -10.83 -9.69 4.89
N ARG A 50 -11.19 -8.40 4.93
CA ARG A 50 -11.46 -7.66 6.17
C ARG A 50 -10.24 -7.65 7.09
N TYR A 51 -9.06 -7.41 6.51
CA TYR A 51 -7.78 -7.30 7.21
C TYR A 51 -7.28 -8.62 7.82
N ARG A 52 -7.71 -9.75 7.28
CA ARG A 52 -7.25 -11.07 7.74
C ARG A 52 -6.04 -11.58 6.95
N ASP A 53 -6.00 -11.31 5.65
CA ASP A 53 -4.95 -11.77 4.74
C ASP A 53 -4.11 -10.58 4.27
N CYS A 54 -3.40 -9.96 5.21
CA CYS A 54 -2.64 -8.75 4.93
C CYS A 54 -1.15 -9.01 4.69
N TYR A 55 -0.71 -10.25 4.70
CA TYR A 55 0.71 -10.60 4.52
C TYR A 55 0.99 -11.41 3.28
#